data_9c9cd5a81dfcc6308b009f1a45df2353
#
_entry.id   9c9cd5a81dfcc6308b009f1a45df2353
#
_cell.length_a   1.000
_cell.length_b   1.000
_cell.length_c   1.000
_cell.angle_alpha   90.00
_cell.angle_beta   90.00
_cell.angle_gamma   90.00
#
_symmetry.space_group_name_H-M   'P 1'
#
loop_
_entity.id
_entity.type
_entity.pdbx_description
1 polymer ?
#
loop_
_entity_poly.entity_id
_entity_poly.type
_entity_poly.pdbx_seq_one_letter_code
_entity_poly.pdbx_strand_id
1 'polypeptide(L)'
;MSKEEKEKDLDPENNLSGSHPSDNEKRAHHNDLERKMRVQIKDSFDSLKDAIPTLHGNKSSWAKILNEASKYIVFLQENNGRSFRDIEDLRGQNAHLENQIRALETARRSGNLSSMAMSQSDLDKEDDCII
;
A
#
# COMPACT_ATOMS: atom_id res chain seq x y z
N MET A 1 -23.16 -21.15 -1.99
CA MET A 1 -22.88 -21.28 -2.69
C MET A 1 -22.99 -22.06 -3.79
N SER A 2 -23.01 -22.38 -4.35
CA SER A 2 -22.98 -22.78 -5.67
C SER A 2 -22.75 -24.21 -5.90
N LYS A 3 -22.80 -25.02 -4.99
CA LYS A 3 -22.53 -26.35 -5.29
C LYS A 3 -23.62 -27.02 -6.02
N GLU A 4 -24.78 -26.54 -5.90
CA GLU A 4 -25.82 -27.24 -6.56
C GLU A 4 -25.76 -27.15 -8.03
N GLU A 5 -25.40 -26.04 -8.54
CA GLU A 5 -25.50 -25.97 -9.97
C GLU A 5 -24.57 -26.88 -10.66
N LYS A 6 -23.49 -27.22 -10.05
CA LYS A 6 -22.61 -28.01 -10.82
C LYS A 6 -23.02 -29.39 -10.98
N GLU A 7 -23.62 -30.00 -10.05
CA GLU A 7 -23.85 -31.35 -10.33
C GLU A 7 -24.94 -31.59 -11.33
N LYS A 8 -25.96 -30.81 -11.34
CA LYS A 8 -26.97 -31.17 -12.29
C LYS A 8 -26.55 -30.86 -13.66
N ASP A 9 -25.82 -29.85 -13.87
CA ASP A 9 -25.58 -29.53 -15.24
C ASP A 9 -24.78 -30.53 -15.97
N LEU A 10 -23.85 -31.16 -15.39
CA LEU A 10 -23.01 -32.00 -16.17
C LEU A 10 -23.45 -33.43 -16.18
N ASP A 11 -24.25 -33.82 -15.27
CA ASP A 11 -24.45 -35.20 -15.13
C ASP A 11 -25.21 -35.90 -16.24
N PRO A 12 -26.27 -35.35 -16.69
CA PRO A 12 -27.07 -36.11 -17.66
C PRO A 12 -26.30 -36.45 -18.91
N GLU A 13 -25.59 -35.52 -19.40
CA GLU A 13 -24.89 -35.86 -20.64
C GLU A 13 -23.79 -36.85 -20.42
N ASN A 14 -23.09 -36.68 -19.35
CA ASN A 14 -22.03 -37.62 -19.09
C ASN A 14 -22.56 -39.02 -18.96
N ASN A 15 -23.66 -39.14 -18.30
CA ASN A 15 -24.24 -40.46 -18.16
C ASN A 15 -24.62 -41.06 -19.49
N LEU A 16 -25.13 -40.24 -20.36
CA LEU A 16 -25.52 -40.75 -21.64
C LEU A 16 -24.36 -41.24 -22.44
N SER A 17 -23.22 -40.65 -22.27
CA SER A 17 -22.11 -41.12 -23.05
C SER A 17 -21.67 -42.51 -22.64
N GLY A 18 -22.26 -43.06 -21.66
CA GLY A 18 -22.03 -44.42 -21.40
C GLY A 18 -20.96 -44.74 -20.41
N SER A 19 -19.97 -44.01 -20.34
CA SER A 19 -18.92 -44.29 -19.38
C SER A 19 -18.85 -43.14 -18.39
N HIS A 20 -19.69 -43.17 -17.43
CA HIS A 20 -19.65 -42.14 -16.39
C HIS A 20 -18.97 -42.75 -15.18
N PRO A 21 -18.36 -41.87 -14.38
CA PRO A 21 -17.63 -42.36 -13.21
C PRO A 21 -18.58 -42.93 -12.18
N SER A 22 -18.07 -43.83 -11.43
CA SER A 22 -18.83 -44.42 -10.34
C SER A 22 -19.01 -43.40 -9.24
N ASP A 23 -19.90 -43.69 -8.31
CA ASP A 23 -20.10 -42.80 -7.16
C ASP A 23 -18.80 -42.61 -6.39
N ASN A 24 -18.02 -43.65 -6.26
CA ASN A 24 -16.76 -43.54 -5.55
C ASN A 24 -15.80 -42.61 -6.25
N GLU A 25 -15.76 -42.69 -7.58
CA GLU A 25 -14.87 -41.81 -8.32
C GLU A 25 -15.31 -40.36 -8.23
N LYS A 26 -16.61 -40.15 -8.31
CA LYS A 26 -17.11 -38.78 -8.16
C LYS A 26 -16.80 -38.23 -6.79
N ARG A 27 -16.96 -39.04 -5.76
CA ARG A 27 -16.66 -38.60 -4.42
C ARG A 27 -15.19 -38.32 -4.23
N ALA A 28 -14.34 -39.16 -4.80
CA ALA A 28 -12.90 -38.96 -4.70
C ALA A 28 -12.49 -37.69 -5.41
N HIS A 29 -13.07 -37.41 -6.56
CA HIS A 29 -12.80 -36.20 -7.29
C HIS A 29 -13.20 -34.95 -6.49
N HIS A 30 -14.40 -35.01 -5.92
CA HIS A 30 -14.92 -33.92 -5.12
C HIS A 30 -14.02 -33.68 -3.90
N ASN A 31 -13.61 -34.75 -3.26
CA ASN A 31 -12.74 -34.63 -2.10
C ASN A 31 -11.40 -34.03 -2.47
N ASP A 32 -10.90 -34.37 -3.64
CA ASP A 32 -9.64 -33.84 -4.11
C ASP A 32 -9.75 -32.35 -4.36
N LEU A 33 -10.83 -31.91 -4.96
CA LEU A 33 -11.05 -30.49 -5.18
C LEU A 33 -11.14 -29.74 -3.88
N GLU A 34 -11.85 -30.29 -2.92
CA GLU A 34 -11.95 -29.66 -1.62
C GLU A 34 -10.61 -29.53 -0.94
N ARG A 35 -9.80 -30.57 -1.07
CA ARG A 35 -8.48 -30.53 -0.47
C ARG A 35 -7.62 -29.44 -1.11
N LYS A 36 -7.69 -29.34 -2.42
CA LYS A 36 -6.93 -28.30 -3.11
C LYS A 36 -7.37 -26.92 -2.70
N MET A 37 -8.67 -26.71 -2.58
CA MET A 37 -9.17 -25.42 -2.14
C MET A 37 -8.73 -25.11 -0.73
N ARG A 38 -8.75 -26.10 0.14
CA ARG A 38 -8.34 -25.91 1.52
C ARG A 38 -6.86 -25.52 1.61
N VAL A 39 -6.04 -26.16 0.77
CA VAL A 39 -4.62 -25.84 0.74
C VAL A 39 -4.41 -24.42 0.23
N GLN A 40 -5.13 -24.03 -0.81
CA GLN A 40 -5.00 -22.67 -1.32
C GLN A 40 -5.38 -21.63 -0.30
N ILE A 41 -6.47 -21.87 0.42
CA ILE A 41 -6.89 -20.93 1.46
C ILE A 41 -5.86 -20.86 2.56
N LYS A 42 -5.35 -22.02 2.96
CA LYS A 42 -4.33 -22.05 3.99
C LYS A 42 -3.09 -21.27 3.56
N ASP A 43 -2.67 -21.50 2.32
CA ASP A 43 -1.50 -20.80 1.80
C ASP A 43 -1.72 -19.30 1.76
N SER A 44 -2.92 -18.88 1.40
CA SER A 44 -3.25 -17.46 1.38
C SER A 44 -3.17 -16.85 2.78
N PHE A 45 -3.70 -17.56 3.77
CA PHE A 45 -3.61 -17.08 5.14
C PHE A 45 -2.18 -17.07 5.64
N ASP A 46 -1.39 -18.05 5.24
CA ASP A 46 0.02 -18.06 5.62
C ASP A 46 0.76 -16.85 5.03
N SER A 47 0.47 -16.55 3.78
CA SER A 47 1.06 -15.38 3.14
C SER A 47 0.63 -14.10 3.82
N LEU A 48 -0.65 -14.01 4.15
CA LEU A 48 -1.16 -12.83 4.84
C LEU A 48 -0.49 -12.69 6.20
N LYS A 49 -0.38 -13.78 6.92
CA LYS A 49 0.24 -13.76 8.23
C LYS A 49 1.69 -13.29 8.13
N ASP A 50 2.40 -13.75 7.13
CA ASP A 50 3.80 -13.35 6.96
C ASP A 50 3.94 -11.86 6.70
N ALA A 51 2.92 -11.23 6.11
CA ALA A 51 2.97 -9.82 5.83
C ALA A 51 2.69 -8.94 7.04
N ILE A 52 2.21 -9.53 8.14
CA ILE A 52 1.83 -8.78 9.33
C ILE A 52 2.91 -8.94 10.38
N PRO A 53 3.65 -7.89 10.69
CA PRO A 53 4.80 -8.02 11.60
C PRO A 53 4.44 -8.56 12.98
N THR A 54 3.28 -8.20 13.50
CA THR A 54 2.91 -8.61 14.85
C THR A 54 2.63 -10.09 14.95
N LEU A 55 2.47 -10.77 13.83
CA LEU A 55 2.13 -12.18 13.83
C LEU A 55 3.31 -13.08 13.50
N HIS A 56 4.47 -12.50 13.31
CA HIS A 56 5.64 -13.31 12.96
C HIS A 56 5.97 -14.27 14.07
N GLY A 57 6.15 -15.53 13.72
CA GLY A 57 6.56 -16.52 14.67
C GLY A 57 5.48 -17.06 15.57
N ASN A 58 4.27 -16.55 15.45
CA ASN A 58 3.17 -16.96 16.29
C ASN A 58 2.20 -17.84 15.54
N LYS A 59 1.65 -18.82 16.23
CA LYS A 59 0.55 -19.56 15.68
C LYS A 59 -0.70 -18.75 15.89
N SER A 60 -1.48 -18.59 14.86
CA SER A 60 -2.65 -17.74 14.94
C SER A 60 -3.80 -18.39 14.18
N SER A 61 -5.00 -18.23 14.72
CA SER A 61 -6.19 -18.66 14.03
C SER A 61 -6.43 -17.75 12.84
N TRP A 62 -7.23 -18.22 11.90
CA TRP A 62 -7.56 -17.40 10.74
C TRP A 62 -8.29 -16.14 11.15
N ALA A 63 -9.17 -16.27 12.16
CA ALA A 63 -9.88 -15.09 12.66
C ALA A 63 -8.93 -14.05 13.22
N LYS A 64 -7.91 -14.49 13.94
CA LYS A 64 -6.94 -13.58 14.48
C LYS A 64 -6.12 -12.93 13.37
N ILE A 65 -5.75 -13.70 12.37
CA ILE A 65 -5.00 -13.16 11.25
C ILE A 65 -5.79 -12.04 10.57
N LEU A 66 -7.07 -12.28 10.33
CA LEU A 66 -7.90 -11.27 9.69
C LEU A 66 -8.06 -10.03 10.55
N ASN A 67 -8.21 -10.23 11.84
CA ASN A 67 -8.35 -9.11 12.75
C ASN A 67 -7.08 -8.26 12.79
N GLU A 68 -5.95 -8.91 12.87
CA GLU A 68 -4.68 -8.20 12.90
C GLU A 68 -4.38 -7.55 11.55
N ALA A 69 -4.80 -8.19 10.47
CA ALA A 69 -4.64 -7.60 9.15
C ALA A 69 -5.42 -6.30 9.04
N SER A 70 -6.65 -6.29 9.55
CA SER A 70 -7.46 -5.07 9.53
C SER A 70 -6.78 -3.95 10.29
N LYS A 71 -6.26 -4.26 11.45
CA LYS A 71 -5.56 -3.26 12.25
C LYS A 71 -4.32 -2.75 11.53
N TYR A 72 -3.60 -3.65 10.91
CA TYR A 72 -2.39 -3.28 10.21
C TYR A 72 -2.69 -2.37 9.02
N ILE A 73 -3.78 -2.65 8.31
CA ILE A 73 -4.20 -1.81 7.21
C ILE A 73 -4.48 -0.40 7.68
N VAL A 74 -5.20 -0.26 8.78
CA VAL A 74 -5.48 1.07 9.34
C VAL A 74 -4.18 1.77 9.71
N PHE A 75 -3.28 1.04 10.34
CA PHE A 75 -1.98 1.59 10.69
C PHE A 75 -1.22 2.10 9.48
N LEU A 76 -1.21 1.30 8.41
CA LEU A 76 -0.54 1.71 7.19
C LEU A 76 -1.19 2.91 6.54
N GLN A 77 -2.52 2.96 6.57
CA GLN A 77 -3.23 4.11 6.01
C GLN A 77 -2.89 5.39 6.75
N GLU A 78 -2.81 5.30 8.07
CA GLU A 78 -2.46 6.47 8.87
C GLU A 78 -1.03 6.90 8.62
N ASN A 79 -0.13 5.95 8.52
CA ASN A 79 1.25 6.26 8.20
C ASN A 79 1.39 6.90 6.83
N ASN A 80 0.69 6.34 5.85
CA ASN A 80 0.74 6.90 4.50
C ASN A 80 0.19 8.31 4.47
N GLY A 81 -0.89 8.55 5.20
CA GLY A 81 -1.46 9.89 5.28
C GLY A 81 -0.49 10.88 5.89
N ARG A 82 0.18 10.46 6.94
CA ARG A 82 1.17 11.32 7.59
C ARG A 82 2.33 11.61 6.66
N SER A 83 2.82 10.57 6.00
CA SER A 83 3.93 10.76 5.05
C SER A 83 3.53 11.66 3.90
N PHE A 84 2.32 11.51 3.43
CA PHE A 84 1.84 12.35 2.35
C PHE A 84 1.83 13.81 2.76
N ARG A 85 1.35 14.09 3.95
CA ARG A 85 1.35 15.46 4.44
C ARG A 85 2.76 16.01 4.59
N ASP A 86 3.66 15.17 5.08
CA ASP A 86 5.07 15.60 5.21
C ASP A 86 5.66 15.93 3.85
N ILE A 87 5.36 15.11 2.85
CA ILE A 87 5.87 15.37 1.50
C ILE A 87 5.30 16.69 0.98
N GLU A 88 4.02 16.94 1.19
CA GLU A 88 3.43 18.17 0.72
C GLU A 88 4.04 19.38 1.42
N ASP A 89 4.28 19.27 2.72
CA ASP A 89 4.94 20.34 3.45
C ASP A 89 6.33 20.61 2.92
N LEU A 90 7.09 19.54 2.70
CA LEU A 90 8.45 19.71 2.20
C LEU A 90 8.46 20.29 0.80
N ARG A 91 7.52 19.88 -0.03
CA ARG A 91 7.40 20.46 -1.36
C ARG A 91 7.14 21.96 -1.30
N GLY A 92 6.26 22.36 -0.39
CA GLY A 92 5.99 23.77 -0.19
C GLY A 92 7.22 24.53 0.25
N GLN A 93 7.95 23.96 1.21
CA GLN A 93 9.17 24.59 1.67
C GLN A 93 10.21 24.67 0.57
N ASN A 94 10.34 23.63 -0.21
CA ASN A 94 11.28 23.61 -1.31
C ASN A 94 10.94 24.69 -2.34
N ALA A 95 9.66 24.80 -2.68
CA ALA A 95 9.24 25.80 -3.64
C ALA A 95 9.53 27.19 -3.14
N HIS A 96 9.30 27.41 -1.85
CA HIS A 96 9.59 28.71 -1.24
C HIS A 96 11.09 29.04 -1.32
N LEU A 97 11.91 28.06 -0.97
CA LEU A 97 13.35 28.27 -1.02
C LEU A 97 13.85 28.48 -2.43
N GLU A 98 13.28 27.73 -3.39
CA GLU A 98 13.67 27.93 -4.77
C GLU A 98 13.31 29.32 -5.27
N ASN A 99 12.16 29.83 -4.84
CA ASN A 99 11.78 31.18 -5.20
C ASN A 99 12.73 32.20 -4.62
N GLN A 100 13.14 32.00 -3.39
CA GLN A 100 14.11 32.91 -2.77
C GLN A 100 15.44 32.87 -3.48
N ILE A 101 15.91 31.68 -3.83
CA ILE A 101 17.16 31.55 -4.57
C ILE A 101 17.05 32.27 -5.90
N ARG A 102 15.93 32.04 -6.60
CA ARG A 102 15.75 32.68 -7.90
C ARG A 102 15.71 34.19 -7.78
N ALA A 103 15.09 34.72 -6.75
CA ALA A 103 15.02 36.13 -6.54
C ALA A 103 16.45 36.72 -6.28
N LEU A 104 17.22 36.00 -5.49
CA LEU A 104 18.57 36.44 -5.22
C LEU A 104 19.45 36.39 -6.45
N GLU A 105 19.31 35.34 -7.24
CA GLU A 105 20.09 35.24 -8.48
C GLU A 105 19.70 36.31 -9.47
N THR A 106 18.42 36.63 -9.54
CA THR A 106 17.99 37.69 -10.42
C THR A 106 18.54 39.02 -9.99
N ALA A 107 18.48 39.30 -8.70
CA ALA A 107 19.03 40.55 -8.17
C ALA A 107 20.51 40.63 -8.47
N ARG A 108 21.20 39.54 -8.33
CA ARG A 108 22.63 39.52 -8.59
C ARG A 108 22.91 39.77 -10.06
N ARG A 109 22.16 39.09 -10.94
CA ARG A 109 22.39 39.23 -12.37
C ARG A 109 22.05 40.62 -12.90
N SER A 110 21.04 41.23 -12.33
CA SER A 110 20.62 42.53 -12.80
C SER A 110 21.44 43.66 -12.23
N GLY A 111 22.47 43.35 -11.48
CA GLY A 111 23.32 44.39 -10.96
C GLY A 111 22.84 45.02 -9.67
N ASN A 112 21.81 44.48 -9.05
CA ASN A 112 21.31 45.02 -7.80
C ASN A 112 22.31 44.88 -6.70
N LEU A 113 23.30 44.05 -6.86
CA LEU A 113 24.31 43.89 -5.84
C LEU A 113 25.10 45.20 -5.63
N SER A 114 25.32 45.93 -6.71
CA SER A 114 26.02 47.19 -6.55
C SER A 114 25.16 48.18 -5.76
N SER A 115 23.86 48.17 -6.00
CA SER A 115 22.97 49.00 -5.19
C SER A 115 23.03 48.61 -3.74
N MET A 116 23.04 47.30 -3.48
CA MET A 116 23.12 46.84 -2.10
C MET A 116 24.45 47.27 -1.47
N ALA A 117 25.50 47.17 -2.21
CA ALA A 117 26.81 47.58 -1.71
C ALA A 117 26.84 49.09 -1.39
N MET A 118 26.12 49.83 -2.18
CA MET A 118 26.09 51.28 -1.91
C MET A 118 25.29 51.61 -0.66
N SER A 119 24.34 50.76 -0.32
CA SER A 119 23.55 50.95 0.91
C SER A 119 24.17 50.22 2.06
N GLN A 120 25.46 50.01 2.03
CA GLN A 120 26.11 49.19 3.04
C GLN A 120 25.82 49.66 4.45
N SER A 121 25.85 50.94 4.67
CA SER A 121 25.62 51.44 6.00
C SER A 121 24.21 51.17 6.51
N ASP A 122 23.26 51.18 5.61
CA ASP A 122 21.91 50.86 5.99
C ASP A 122 21.74 49.39 6.30
N LEU A 123 22.44 48.55 5.56
CA LEU A 123 22.39 47.13 5.81
C LEU A 123 22.92 46.77 7.18
N ASP A 124 23.94 47.45 7.61
CA ASP A 124 24.49 47.18 8.91
C ASP A 124 23.47 47.41 10.01
N LYS A 125 22.64 48.41 9.84
CA LYS A 125 21.62 48.66 10.81
C LYS A 125 20.54 47.62 10.76
N GLU A 126 20.22 47.13 9.56
CA GLU A 126 19.19 46.17 9.44
C GLU A 126 19.59 44.81 9.94
N ASP A 127 20.84 44.49 9.87
CA ASP A 127 21.32 43.24 10.41
C ASP A 127 20.95 43.11 11.88
N ASP A 128 21.00 44.17 12.61
CA ASP A 128 20.63 44.13 14.01
C ASP A 128 19.17 43.73 14.17
N CYS A 129 18.33 44.12 13.24
CA CYS A 129 16.92 43.77 13.32
C CYS A 129 16.67 42.34 12.97
N ILE A 130 17.43 41.79 12.05
CA ILE A 130 17.19 40.43 11.58
C ILE A 130 17.55 39.44 12.65
N ILE A 131 18.56 39.66 13.39
CA ILE A 131 19.00 38.75 14.41
C ILE A 131 18.14 38.83 15.62
#